data_2c4264a4c0632332fb5db98e875ccd1d
#
_entry.id   2c4264a4c0632332fb5db98e875ccd1d
#
_cell.length_a   1.000
_cell.length_b   1.000
_cell.length_c   1.000
_cell.angle_alpha   90.00
_cell.angle_beta   90.00
_cell.angle_gamma   90.00
#
_symmetry.space_group_name_H-M   'P 1'
#
loop_
_entity.id
_entity.type
_entity.pdbx_description
1 polymer ?
#
loop_
_entity_poly.entity_id
_entity_poly.type
_entity_poly.pdbx_seq_one_letter_code
_entity_poly.pdbx_strand_id
1 'polypeptide(L)'
;MNILLIGSGGREHALAWAIAASPLTDRLVIAPGSDAMAQIGTCVDIAVDDQAALLALADDEGPDLIVIGPEGPLVAGLVDRLEEAGHRAFGPRQAAAALEGSKAFAREACQTYGIPQPFFTACSDMDAVRDAVAKAGGACVIKADGLAAGKGVVVADSGDAAIEAADAMLGGRFGSAGNTVLVEERISGPEASLFALVDGPTALFIGSAQDHKRAYDNDQGPNTGGMGAISPAPRLDAALQQQVMDQIVDPLVRGMDADGTPYRGILYVGLMLTADGXKVIEFNCRFGDPEAQVILPRLRTDIVTAMLATVEGGLADLSLHWADSQAVTVVMAAKGYPGAYEKGSVITGIEAAGTMENTIIFHAGTNIDEQGNVRAAGGRVLAVTGMGDDAASARDXAYRAVAQIDWPDGFCRSDIAAG
;
A
#
# COMPACT_ATOMS: atom_id res chain seq x y z
N MET A 1 5.24 -8.61 -24.59
CA MET A 1 4.54 -9.43 -23.57
C MET A 1 3.13 -8.89 -23.36
N ASN A 2 2.20 -9.78 -23.09
CA ASN A 2 0.84 -9.41 -22.71
C ASN A 2 0.72 -9.48 -21.18
N ILE A 3 0.26 -8.41 -20.57
CA ILE A 3 0.21 -8.29 -19.11
C ILE A 3 -1.22 -7.99 -18.69
N LEU A 4 -1.67 -8.69 -17.65
CA LEU A 4 -2.97 -8.46 -17.02
C LEU A 4 -2.72 -7.86 -15.63
N LEU A 5 -3.25 -6.67 -15.39
CA LEU A 5 -3.17 -5.99 -14.09
C LEU A 5 -4.54 -6.02 -13.43
N ILE A 6 -4.58 -6.45 -12.19
CA ILE A 6 -5.84 -6.55 -11.43
C ILE A 6 -5.87 -5.44 -10.38
N GLY A 7 -6.94 -4.63 -10.44
CA GLY A 7 -7.14 -3.51 -9.52
C GLY A 7 -7.66 -2.27 -10.23
N SER A 8 -7.94 -1.23 -9.45
CA SER A 8 -8.58 -0.02 -9.99
C SER A 8 -8.20 1.29 -9.30
N GLY A 9 -7.41 1.27 -8.23
CA GLY A 9 -7.12 2.46 -7.44
C GLY A 9 -5.92 3.27 -7.95
N GLY A 10 -5.52 4.25 -7.17
CA GLY A 10 -4.39 5.11 -7.52
C GLY A 10 -3.08 4.34 -7.64
N ARG A 11 -2.86 3.39 -6.74
CA ARG A 11 -1.70 2.49 -6.82
C ARG A 11 -1.72 1.71 -8.13
N GLU A 12 -2.87 1.19 -8.55
CA GLU A 12 -2.98 0.46 -9.80
C GLU A 12 -2.79 1.36 -11.00
N HIS A 13 -3.23 2.63 -10.92
CA HIS A 13 -2.94 3.57 -12.00
C HIS A 13 -1.43 3.79 -12.13
N ALA A 14 -0.72 3.91 -11.00
CA ALA A 14 0.75 4.05 -11.02
C ALA A 14 1.42 2.79 -11.58
N LEU A 15 0.92 1.61 -11.21
CA LEU A 15 1.42 0.34 -11.77
C LEU A 15 1.16 0.27 -13.27
N ALA A 16 -0.06 0.63 -13.72
CA ALA A 16 -0.40 0.64 -15.14
C ALA A 16 0.51 1.60 -15.91
N TRP A 17 0.76 2.78 -15.35
CA TRP A 17 1.65 3.78 -15.94
C TRP A 17 3.06 3.21 -16.14
N ALA A 18 3.60 2.55 -15.11
CA ALA A 18 4.95 1.98 -15.18
C ALA A 18 5.01 0.79 -16.15
N ILE A 19 4.00 -0.09 -16.11
CA ILE A 19 3.94 -1.27 -16.99
C ILE A 19 3.78 -0.85 -18.45
N ALA A 20 2.90 0.14 -18.72
CA ALA A 20 2.67 0.61 -20.09
C ALA A 20 3.93 1.24 -20.68
N ALA A 21 4.79 1.84 -19.83
CA ALA A 21 6.04 2.45 -20.29
C ALA A 21 7.15 1.42 -20.54
N SER A 22 6.96 0.17 -20.12
CA SER A 22 7.97 -0.88 -20.32
C SER A 22 8.12 -1.23 -21.80
N PRO A 23 9.35 -1.32 -22.30
CA PRO A 23 9.55 -1.78 -23.68
C PRO A 23 9.16 -3.25 -23.89
N LEU A 24 8.97 -4.01 -22.81
CA LEU A 24 8.54 -5.41 -22.88
C LEU A 24 7.03 -5.55 -23.07
N THR A 25 6.25 -4.49 -22.77
CA THR A 25 4.78 -4.56 -22.78
C THR A 25 4.26 -4.32 -24.21
N ASP A 26 3.61 -5.34 -24.77
CA ASP A 26 2.92 -5.21 -26.07
C ASP A 26 1.45 -4.89 -25.86
N ARG A 27 0.83 -5.46 -24.82
CA ARG A 27 -0.58 -5.28 -24.52
C ARG A 27 -0.79 -5.30 -23.01
N LEU A 28 -1.56 -4.34 -22.51
CA LEU A 28 -1.93 -4.25 -21.10
C LEU A 28 -3.45 -4.32 -20.98
N VAL A 29 -3.94 -5.34 -20.28
CA VAL A 29 -5.36 -5.50 -19.94
C VAL A 29 -5.48 -5.26 -18.43
N ILE A 30 -6.51 -4.54 -18.01
CA ILE A 30 -6.69 -4.14 -16.61
C ILE A 30 -8.11 -4.51 -16.17
N ALA A 31 -8.24 -5.15 -15.02
CA ALA A 31 -9.55 -5.58 -14.50
C ALA A 31 -9.70 -5.17 -13.03
N PRO A 32 -10.69 -4.33 -12.69
CA PRO A 32 -11.61 -3.62 -13.58
C PRO A 32 -11.00 -2.38 -14.23
N GLY A 33 -9.91 -1.83 -13.67
CA GLY A 33 -9.35 -0.58 -14.14
C GLY A 33 -10.24 0.61 -13.82
N SER A 34 -10.08 1.66 -14.61
CA SER A 34 -10.85 2.89 -14.47
C SER A 34 -10.86 3.62 -15.81
N ASP A 35 -11.68 4.66 -15.93
CA ASP A 35 -11.73 5.45 -17.15
C ASP A 35 -10.36 6.09 -17.46
N ALA A 36 -9.63 6.51 -16.43
CA ALA A 36 -8.27 7.06 -16.63
C ALA A 36 -7.30 5.97 -17.11
N MET A 37 -7.38 4.78 -16.53
CA MET A 37 -6.52 3.66 -16.94
C MET A 37 -6.85 3.16 -18.35
N ALA A 38 -8.09 3.35 -18.80
CA ALA A 38 -8.48 3.00 -20.16
C ALA A 38 -7.72 3.80 -21.23
N GLN A 39 -7.07 4.88 -20.85
CA GLN A 39 -6.24 5.67 -21.75
C GLN A 39 -4.89 5.01 -22.01
N ILE A 40 -4.45 4.08 -21.16
CA ILE A 40 -3.15 3.42 -21.27
C ILE A 40 -3.23 1.90 -21.34
N GLY A 41 -4.43 1.33 -21.24
CA GLY A 41 -4.64 -0.11 -21.35
C GLY A 41 -6.06 -0.41 -21.75
N THR A 42 -6.38 -1.68 -21.87
CA THR A 42 -7.74 -2.15 -22.16
C THR A 42 -8.39 -2.58 -20.85
N CYS A 43 -9.44 -1.90 -20.43
CA CYS A 43 -10.13 -2.23 -19.18
C CYS A 43 -11.27 -3.20 -19.41
N VAL A 44 -11.40 -4.19 -18.54
CA VAL A 44 -12.47 -5.18 -18.55
C VAL A 44 -13.16 -5.13 -17.19
N ASP A 45 -14.47 -4.89 -17.19
CA ASP A 45 -15.23 -4.64 -15.95
C ASP A 45 -15.50 -5.95 -15.21
N ILE A 46 -14.49 -6.42 -14.49
CA ILE A 46 -14.56 -7.59 -13.61
C ILE A 46 -14.10 -7.16 -12.23
N ALA A 47 -14.92 -7.39 -11.22
CA ALA A 47 -14.56 -7.04 -9.83
C ALA A 47 -13.37 -7.87 -9.35
N VAL A 48 -12.54 -7.27 -8.51
CA VAL A 48 -11.30 -7.93 -8.03
C VAL A 48 -11.59 -9.16 -7.15
N ASP A 49 -12.79 -9.26 -6.60
CA ASP A 49 -13.20 -10.43 -5.79
C ASP A 49 -13.94 -11.49 -6.57
N ASP A 50 -14.15 -11.31 -7.87
CA ASP A 50 -14.78 -12.30 -8.73
C ASP A 50 -13.71 -13.23 -9.32
N GLN A 51 -13.24 -14.17 -8.50
CA GLN A 51 -12.13 -15.04 -8.89
C GLN A 51 -12.44 -15.87 -10.14
N ALA A 52 -13.66 -16.38 -10.24
CA ALA A 52 -14.04 -17.20 -11.40
C ALA A 52 -13.95 -16.41 -12.69
N ALA A 53 -14.44 -15.16 -12.70
CA ALA A 53 -14.38 -14.31 -13.87
C ALA A 53 -12.94 -13.89 -14.20
N LEU A 54 -12.14 -13.64 -13.17
CA LEU A 54 -10.71 -13.29 -13.38
C LEU A 54 -9.92 -14.46 -13.97
N LEU A 55 -10.19 -15.68 -13.52
CA LEU A 55 -9.59 -16.89 -14.10
C LEU A 55 -9.98 -17.06 -15.56
N ALA A 56 -11.27 -16.86 -15.87
CA ALA A 56 -11.76 -16.96 -17.25
C ALA A 56 -11.09 -15.90 -18.12
N LEU A 57 -10.95 -14.67 -17.62
CA LEU A 57 -10.26 -13.61 -18.35
C LEU A 57 -8.80 -13.98 -18.61
N ALA A 58 -8.11 -14.52 -17.61
CA ALA A 58 -6.72 -14.94 -17.75
C ALA A 58 -6.60 -16.03 -18.82
N ASP A 59 -7.52 -17.00 -18.82
CA ASP A 59 -7.49 -18.09 -19.82
C ASP A 59 -7.75 -17.54 -21.22
N ASP A 60 -8.67 -16.59 -21.37
CA ASP A 60 -9.02 -15.98 -22.66
C ASP A 60 -7.88 -15.10 -23.20
N GLU A 61 -7.28 -14.29 -22.35
CA GLU A 61 -6.24 -13.34 -22.75
C GLU A 61 -4.87 -13.98 -22.90
N GLY A 62 -4.61 -15.05 -22.16
CA GLY A 62 -3.32 -15.73 -22.18
C GLY A 62 -2.14 -14.81 -21.83
N PRO A 63 -2.21 -14.06 -20.70
CA PRO A 63 -1.13 -13.12 -20.42
C PRO A 63 0.16 -13.82 -20.05
N ASP A 64 1.27 -13.18 -20.36
CA ASP A 64 2.60 -13.67 -19.97
C ASP A 64 2.87 -13.44 -18.48
N LEU A 65 2.18 -12.47 -17.88
CA LEU A 65 2.34 -12.10 -16.48
C LEU A 65 1.04 -11.47 -15.99
N ILE A 66 0.62 -11.85 -14.79
CA ILE A 66 -0.54 -11.26 -14.11
C ILE A 66 -0.04 -10.54 -12.86
N VAL A 67 -0.41 -9.28 -12.70
CA VAL A 67 0.00 -8.45 -11.57
C VAL A 67 -1.23 -8.13 -10.71
N ILE A 68 -1.20 -8.50 -9.43
CA ILE A 68 -2.30 -8.23 -8.51
C ILE A 68 -1.95 -7.01 -7.67
N GLY A 69 -2.72 -5.93 -7.79
CA GLY A 69 -2.47 -4.68 -7.08
C GLY A 69 -2.95 -4.65 -5.64
N PRO A 70 -4.23 -4.99 -5.37
CA PRO A 70 -4.79 -4.84 -4.02
C PRO A 70 -4.67 -6.09 -3.18
N GLU A 71 -4.79 -5.92 -1.87
CA GLU A 71 -4.63 -6.99 -0.88
C GLU A 71 -5.79 -7.98 -0.86
N GLY A 72 -7.01 -7.53 -1.11
CA GLY A 72 -8.18 -8.40 -1.01
C GLY A 72 -8.02 -9.72 -1.76
N PRO A 73 -7.78 -9.67 -3.09
CA PRO A 73 -7.61 -10.91 -3.84
C PRO A 73 -6.38 -11.72 -3.43
N LEU A 74 -5.30 -11.07 -2.97
CA LEU A 74 -4.12 -11.80 -2.49
C LEU A 74 -4.45 -12.62 -1.26
N VAL A 75 -5.11 -12.01 -0.29
CA VAL A 75 -5.52 -12.68 0.96
C VAL A 75 -6.55 -13.78 0.66
N ALA A 76 -7.36 -13.60 -0.38
CA ALA A 76 -8.38 -14.58 -0.78
C ALA A 76 -7.82 -15.73 -1.62
N GLY A 77 -6.52 -15.73 -1.94
CA GLY A 77 -5.88 -16.86 -2.63
C GLY A 77 -5.93 -16.82 -4.14
N LEU A 78 -6.12 -15.66 -4.74
CA LEU A 78 -6.19 -15.57 -6.21
C LEU A 78 -4.90 -16.06 -6.88
N VAL A 79 -3.73 -15.74 -6.31
CA VAL A 79 -2.44 -16.19 -6.89
C VAL A 79 -2.39 -17.71 -6.94
N ASP A 80 -2.80 -18.39 -5.86
CA ASP A 80 -2.84 -19.86 -5.83
C ASP A 80 -3.65 -20.40 -7.00
N ARG A 81 -4.84 -19.86 -7.21
CA ARG A 81 -5.73 -20.33 -8.26
C ARG A 81 -5.17 -20.05 -9.66
N LEU A 82 -4.57 -18.88 -9.85
CA LEU A 82 -3.97 -18.53 -11.14
C LEU A 82 -2.78 -19.45 -11.46
N GLU A 83 -1.95 -19.74 -10.47
CA GLU A 83 -0.81 -20.64 -10.66
C GLU A 83 -1.28 -22.07 -10.95
N GLU A 84 -2.33 -22.55 -10.26
CA GLU A 84 -2.91 -23.86 -10.54
C GLU A 84 -3.42 -23.94 -11.99
N ALA A 85 -3.89 -22.83 -12.54
CA ALA A 85 -4.36 -22.77 -13.93
C ALA A 85 -3.22 -22.56 -14.94
N GLY A 86 -1.97 -22.51 -14.48
CA GLY A 86 -0.81 -22.40 -15.35
C GLY A 86 -0.35 -21.00 -15.67
N HIS A 87 -0.84 -19.99 -14.94
CA HIS A 87 -0.47 -18.60 -15.17
C HIS A 87 0.66 -18.16 -14.23
N ARG A 88 1.48 -17.22 -14.68
CA ARG A 88 2.48 -16.57 -13.82
C ARG A 88 1.84 -15.35 -13.17
N ALA A 89 1.84 -15.31 -11.85
CA ALA A 89 1.24 -14.23 -11.10
C ALA A 89 2.27 -13.55 -10.19
N PHE A 90 2.29 -12.23 -10.22
CA PHE A 90 3.14 -11.43 -9.32
C PHE A 90 2.31 -11.03 -8.12
N GLY A 91 2.63 -11.62 -6.98
CA GLY A 91 1.96 -11.41 -5.70
C GLY A 91 2.11 -12.68 -4.86
N PRO A 92 2.00 -12.55 -3.54
CA PRO A 92 2.14 -13.73 -2.67
C PRO A 92 0.92 -14.64 -2.73
N ARG A 93 1.16 -15.95 -2.55
CA ARG A 93 0.09 -16.92 -2.33
C ARG A 93 -0.61 -16.63 -1.01
N GLN A 94 -1.78 -17.21 -0.83
CA GLN A 94 -2.61 -16.98 0.35
C GLN A 94 -1.86 -17.18 1.67
N ALA A 95 -1.07 -18.24 1.77
CA ALA A 95 -0.35 -18.55 3.00
C ALA A 95 0.64 -17.44 3.38
N ALA A 96 1.30 -16.82 2.39
CA ALA A 96 2.23 -15.72 2.64
C ALA A 96 1.51 -14.39 2.78
N ALA A 97 0.40 -14.19 2.06
CA ALA A 97 -0.41 -12.98 2.16
C ALA A 97 -1.05 -12.82 3.55
N ALA A 98 -1.06 -13.88 4.35
CA ALA A 98 -1.50 -13.82 5.75
C ALA A 98 -0.71 -12.79 6.57
N LEU A 99 0.49 -12.40 6.14
CA LEU A 99 1.23 -11.30 6.79
C LEU A 99 0.42 -10.00 6.84
N GLU A 100 -0.44 -9.77 5.83
CA GLU A 100 -1.38 -8.63 5.86
C GLU A 100 -2.77 -9.07 6.31
N GLY A 101 -3.19 -10.27 5.93
CA GLY A 101 -4.53 -10.77 6.20
C GLY A 101 -4.80 -11.06 7.67
N SER A 102 -3.76 -11.28 8.46
CA SER A 102 -3.87 -11.55 9.89
C SER A 102 -2.73 -10.86 10.64
N LYS A 103 -3.07 -9.88 11.45
CA LYS A 103 -2.08 -9.18 12.27
C LYS A 103 -1.46 -10.12 13.32
N ALA A 104 -2.25 -11.06 13.84
CA ALA A 104 -1.75 -12.08 14.76
C ALA A 104 -0.69 -12.95 14.07
N PHE A 105 -0.95 -13.38 12.84
CA PHE A 105 0.02 -14.15 12.05
C PHE A 105 1.32 -13.36 11.88
N ALA A 106 1.22 -12.07 11.53
CA ALA A 106 2.39 -11.21 11.33
C ALA A 106 3.22 -11.10 12.63
N ARG A 107 2.55 -10.91 13.75
CA ARG A 107 3.21 -10.80 15.05
C ARG A 107 3.89 -12.12 15.46
N GLU A 108 3.21 -13.23 15.22
CA GLU A 108 3.77 -14.58 15.50
C GLU A 108 4.98 -14.85 14.61
N ALA A 109 4.93 -14.44 13.33
CA ALA A 109 6.07 -14.58 12.43
C ALA A 109 7.27 -13.76 12.94
N CYS A 110 7.03 -12.52 13.34
CA CYS A 110 8.11 -11.70 13.92
C CYS A 110 8.70 -12.37 15.16
N GLN A 111 7.85 -12.91 16.01
CA GLN A 111 8.33 -13.60 17.21
C GLN A 111 9.18 -14.85 16.84
N THR A 112 8.68 -15.64 15.89
CA THR A 112 9.36 -16.86 15.45
C THR A 112 10.74 -16.56 14.85
N TYR A 113 10.84 -15.51 14.06
CA TYR A 113 12.07 -15.22 13.32
C TYR A 113 12.94 -14.15 13.99
N GLY A 114 12.58 -13.73 15.22
CA GLY A 114 13.40 -12.80 16.01
C GLY A 114 13.41 -11.38 15.47
N ILE A 115 12.31 -10.93 14.90
CA ILE A 115 12.20 -9.63 14.25
C ILE A 115 11.74 -8.57 15.28
N PRO A 116 12.39 -7.40 15.34
CA PRO A 116 12.00 -6.34 16.28
C PRO A 116 10.57 -5.87 16.05
N GLN A 117 9.75 -5.91 17.10
CA GLN A 117 8.34 -5.52 17.06
C GLN A 117 7.87 -5.08 18.44
N PRO A 118 6.71 -4.43 18.53
CA PRO A 118 6.10 -4.16 19.82
C PRO A 118 5.70 -5.45 20.54
N PHE A 119 5.70 -5.43 21.83
CA PHE A 119 5.11 -6.50 22.64
C PHE A 119 3.62 -6.60 22.28
N PHE A 120 3.07 -7.82 22.23
CA PHE A 120 1.67 -8.03 21.83
C PHE A 120 1.03 -9.21 22.56
N THR A 121 -0.30 -9.16 22.66
CA THR A 121 -1.13 -10.28 23.10
C THR A 121 -2.34 -10.38 22.17
N ALA A 122 -2.61 -11.57 21.66
CA ALA A 122 -3.82 -11.83 20.86
C ALA A 122 -4.93 -12.28 21.79
N CYS A 123 -6.10 -11.67 21.67
CA CYS A 123 -7.23 -11.87 22.59
C CYS A 123 -8.50 -12.19 21.81
N SER A 124 -9.26 -13.20 22.27
CA SER A 124 -10.53 -13.58 21.66
C SER A 124 -11.74 -13.26 22.56
N ASP A 125 -11.51 -12.79 23.76
CA ASP A 125 -12.58 -12.41 24.67
C ASP A 125 -12.14 -11.23 25.56
N MET A 126 -13.11 -10.62 26.22
CA MET A 126 -12.87 -9.40 26.98
C MET A 126 -12.05 -9.64 28.27
N ASP A 127 -12.09 -10.84 28.84
CA ASP A 127 -11.28 -11.13 30.02
C ASP A 127 -9.79 -11.12 29.62
N ALA A 128 -9.46 -11.75 28.50
CA ALA A 128 -8.10 -11.71 27.96
C ALA A 128 -7.66 -10.28 27.64
N VAL A 129 -8.59 -9.48 27.07
CA VAL A 129 -8.31 -8.06 26.77
C VAL A 129 -7.95 -7.30 28.05
N ARG A 130 -8.76 -7.44 29.10
CA ARG A 130 -8.51 -6.71 30.36
C ARG A 130 -7.15 -7.06 30.94
N ASP A 131 -6.81 -8.34 30.94
CA ASP A 131 -5.49 -8.78 31.42
C ASP A 131 -4.36 -8.21 30.58
N ALA A 132 -4.51 -8.24 29.25
CA ALA A 132 -3.49 -7.72 28.32
C ALA A 132 -3.31 -6.21 28.47
N VAL A 133 -4.41 -5.46 28.60
CA VAL A 133 -4.36 -4.01 28.78
C VAL A 133 -3.66 -3.66 30.11
N ALA A 134 -3.96 -4.41 31.17
CA ALA A 134 -3.28 -4.19 32.46
C ALA A 134 -1.78 -4.44 32.34
N LYS A 135 -1.38 -5.52 31.65
CA LYS A 135 0.05 -5.83 31.44
C LYS A 135 0.73 -4.73 30.62
N ALA A 136 0.02 -4.12 29.69
CA ALA A 136 0.57 -3.05 28.83
C ALA A 136 0.66 -1.71 29.58
N GLY A 137 0.14 -1.63 30.80
CA GLY A 137 0.18 -0.40 31.59
C GLY A 137 -0.96 0.56 31.29
N GLY A 138 -1.98 0.12 30.57
CA GLY A 138 -3.18 0.90 30.25
C GLY A 138 -3.14 1.51 28.87
N ALA A 139 -2.27 2.48 28.64
CA ALA A 139 -2.12 3.09 27.31
C ALA A 139 -1.48 2.10 26.34
N CYS A 140 -2.19 1.76 25.27
CA CYS A 140 -1.74 0.69 24.36
C CYS A 140 -2.41 0.87 22.99
N VAL A 141 -2.13 -0.04 22.08
CA VAL A 141 -2.72 -0.03 20.74
C VAL A 141 -3.61 -1.27 20.61
N ILE A 142 -4.84 -1.06 20.17
CA ILE A 142 -5.80 -2.15 19.93
C ILE A 142 -5.99 -2.30 18.43
N LYS A 143 -5.83 -3.54 17.94
CA LYS A 143 -5.96 -3.81 16.50
C LYS A 143 -6.92 -4.97 16.26
N ALA A 144 -7.86 -4.80 15.35
CA ALA A 144 -8.65 -5.92 14.84
C ALA A 144 -7.73 -6.78 13.96
N ASP A 145 -7.84 -8.10 14.08
CA ASP A 145 -6.88 -9.02 13.46
C ASP A 145 -6.90 -9.00 11.93
N GLY A 146 -8.09 -8.99 11.32
CA GLY A 146 -8.19 -9.11 9.85
C GLY A 146 -8.15 -7.78 9.12
N LEU A 147 -8.49 -7.83 7.84
CA LEU A 147 -8.57 -6.62 7.01
C LEU A 147 -9.73 -5.73 7.49
N ALA A 148 -9.43 -4.49 7.80
CA ALA A 148 -10.41 -3.53 8.30
C ALA A 148 -10.27 -2.17 7.61
N ALA A 149 -9.69 -2.17 6.40
CA ALA A 149 -9.55 -0.97 5.55
C ALA A 149 -8.94 0.23 6.30
N GLY A 150 -7.94 -0.05 7.13
CA GLY A 150 -7.24 0.99 7.88
C GLY A 150 -7.98 1.52 9.10
N LYS A 151 -9.18 1.01 9.37
CA LYS A 151 -10.02 1.52 10.47
C LYS A 151 -9.96 0.64 11.73
N GLY A 152 -9.28 -0.51 11.63
CA GLY A 152 -9.22 -1.47 12.72
C GLY A 152 -8.07 -1.26 13.70
N VAL A 153 -7.55 -0.03 13.83
CA VAL A 153 -6.45 0.30 14.73
C VAL A 153 -6.87 1.49 15.61
N VAL A 154 -6.75 1.34 16.91
CA VAL A 154 -7.04 2.43 17.87
C VAL A 154 -5.83 2.58 18.77
N VAL A 155 -5.25 3.78 18.79
CA VAL A 155 -4.20 4.15 19.75
C VAL A 155 -4.90 4.70 20.98
N ALA A 156 -4.90 3.93 22.04
CA ALA A 156 -5.64 4.27 23.27
C ALA A 156 -4.73 4.98 24.27
N ASP A 157 -5.22 6.09 24.82
CA ASP A 157 -4.49 6.87 25.80
C ASP A 157 -4.68 6.36 27.23
N SER A 158 -5.63 5.46 27.44
CA SER A 158 -5.94 4.91 28.77
C SER A 158 -6.44 3.48 28.64
N GLY A 159 -6.42 2.76 29.75
CA GLY A 159 -6.96 1.41 29.80
C GLY A 159 -8.46 1.37 29.49
N ASP A 160 -9.22 2.36 29.97
CA ASP A 160 -10.66 2.42 29.70
C ASP A 160 -10.93 2.60 28.20
N ALA A 161 -10.18 3.49 27.55
CA ALA A 161 -10.31 3.70 26.10
C ALA A 161 -9.93 2.42 25.32
N ALA A 162 -8.89 1.72 25.77
CA ALA A 162 -8.45 0.47 25.13
C ALA A 162 -9.54 -0.62 25.26
N ILE A 163 -10.12 -0.76 26.44
CA ILE A 163 -11.15 -1.76 26.67
C ILE A 163 -12.40 -1.45 25.83
N GLU A 164 -12.79 -0.17 25.77
CA GLU A 164 -13.92 0.25 24.92
C GLU A 164 -13.68 -0.07 23.46
N ALA A 165 -12.48 0.22 22.96
CA ALA A 165 -12.13 -0.07 21.56
C ALA A 165 -12.18 -1.57 21.27
N ALA A 166 -11.61 -2.39 22.16
CA ALA A 166 -11.59 -3.84 22.00
C ALA A 166 -13.01 -4.42 22.05
N ASP A 167 -13.84 -3.92 22.96
CA ASP A 167 -15.23 -4.37 23.09
C ASP A 167 -16.01 -4.11 21.78
N ALA A 168 -15.81 -2.93 21.19
CA ALA A 168 -16.46 -2.59 19.92
C ALA A 168 -15.99 -3.51 18.78
N MET A 169 -14.70 -3.83 18.76
CA MET A 169 -14.15 -4.71 17.72
C MET A 169 -14.67 -6.14 17.89
N LEU A 170 -14.59 -6.70 19.10
CA LEU A 170 -15.07 -8.05 19.39
C LEU A 170 -16.58 -8.14 19.25
N GLY A 171 -17.29 -7.04 19.43
CA GLY A 171 -18.74 -6.95 19.29
C GLY A 171 -19.24 -6.92 17.86
N GLY A 172 -18.34 -7.07 16.88
CA GLY A 172 -18.75 -7.22 15.49
C GLY A 172 -18.60 -5.99 14.61
N ARG A 173 -17.98 -4.94 15.11
CA ARG A 173 -17.79 -3.70 14.33
C ARG A 173 -17.10 -3.95 12.98
N PHE A 174 -16.24 -4.96 12.90
CA PHE A 174 -15.49 -5.30 11.69
C PHE A 174 -15.78 -6.72 11.21
N GLY A 175 -16.96 -7.27 11.58
CA GLY A 175 -17.31 -8.62 11.21
C GLY A 175 -16.29 -9.64 11.71
N SER A 176 -15.95 -10.63 10.91
CA SER A 176 -15.01 -11.67 11.30
C SER A 176 -13.58 -11.13 11.54
N ALA A 177 -13.23 -9.98 10.96
CA ALA A 177 -11.93 -9.36 11.21
C ALA A 177 -11.74 -8.96 12.67
N GLY A 178 -12.86 -8.77 13.41
CA GLY A 178 -12.84 -8.44 14.82
C GLY A 178 -12.96 -9.62 15.76
N ASN A 179 -12.97 -10.87 15.25
CA ASN A 179 -13.11 -12.04 16.13
C ASN A 179 -11.90 -12.22 17.05
N THR A 180 -10.77 -11.67 16.69
CA THR A 180 -9.56 -11.60 17.51
C THR A 180 -9.08 -10.17 17.50
N VAL A 181 -8.68 -9.65 18.64
CA VAL A 181 -8.01 -8.35 18.72
C VAL A 181 -6.61 -8.54 19.29
N LEU A 182 -5.69 -7.68 18.85
CA LEU A 182 -4.37 -7.60 19.42
C LEU A 182 -4.29 -6.41 20.35
N VAL A 183 -3.71 -6.63 21.52
CA VAL A 183 -3.34 -5.56 22.46
C VAL A 183 -1.83 -5.43 22.32
N GLU A 184 -1.36 -4.27 21.88
CA GLU A 184 0.06 -4.05 21.63
C GLU A 184 0.61 -2.92 22.48
N GLU A 185 1.87 -3.05 22.82
CA GLU A 185 2.65 -1.97 23.43
C GLU A 185 2.53 -0.70 22.58
N ARG A 186 2.33 0.43 23.21
CA ARG A 186 2.33 1.72 22.54
C ARG A 186 3.77 2.19 22.38
N ILE A 187 4.26 2.18 21.15
CA ILE A 187 5.60 2.68 20.83
C ILE A 187 5.47 4.05 20.17
N SER A 188 6.55 4.80 20.15
CA SER A 188 6.55 6.15 19.57
C SER A 188 7.83 6.39 18.77
N GLY A 189 7.71 7.27 17.80
CA GLY A 189 8.80 7.63 16.91
C GLY A 189 8.26 7.99 15.54
N PRO A 190 9.11 8.49 14.65
CA PRO A 190 8.69 8.71 13.28
C PRO A 190 8.45 7.39 12.57
N GLU A 191 7.50 7.40 11.64
CA GLU A 191 7.15 6.23 10.83
C GLU A 191 7.84 6.32 9.48
N ALA A 192 8.10 5.16 8.89
CA ALA A 192 8.62 5.07 7.53
C ALA A 192 8.18 3.72 6.95
N SER A 193 8.18 3.62 5.64
CA SER A 193 7.87 2.36 4.96
C SER A 193 9.02 1.97 4.06
N LEU A 194 9.38 0.69 4.10
CA LEU A 194 10.40 0.11 3.22
C LEU A 194 9.72 -0.94 2.36
N PHE A 195 10.10 -1.00 1.10
CA PHE A 195 9.52 -1.93 0.13
C PHE A 195 10.61 -2.83 -0.43
N ALA A 196 10.33 -4.12 -0.52
CA ALA A 196 11.25 -5.11 -1.08
C ALA A 196 10.54 -5.98 -2.09
N LEU A 197 11.25 -6.33 -3.17
CA LEU A 197 10.87 -7.44 -4.04
C LEU A 197 11.37 -8.72 -3.37
N VAL A 198 10.55 -9.77 -3.39
CA VAL A 198 10.89 -11.04 -2.74
C VAL A 198 10.53 -12.20 -3.67
N ASP A 199 11.44 -13.15 -3.84
CA ASP A 199 11.23 -14.30 -4.74
C ASP A 199 11.33 -15.65 -4.00
N GLY A 200 10.96 -15.66 -2.73
CA GLY A 200 11.16 -16.80 -1.84
C GLY A 200 12.31 -16.48 -0.90
N PRO A 201 13.50 -17.02 -1.11
CA PRO A 201 14.59 -16.77 -0.17
C PRO A 201 15.31 -15.44 -0.32
N THR A 202 15.17 -14.76 -1.48
CA THR A 202 15.93 -13.53 -1.77
C THR A 202 15.01 -12.31 -1.74
N ALA A 203 15.49 -11.24 -1.13
CA ALA A 203 14.79 -9.95 -1.12
C ALA A 203 15.70 -8.84 -1.65
N LEU A 204 15.14 -7.93 -2.46
CA LEU A 204 15.84 -6.74 -2.95
C LEU A 204 15.06 -5.50 -2.53
N PHE A 205 15.75 -4.54 -1.95
CA PHE A 205 15.17 -3.23 -1.66
C PHE A 205 14.71 -2.56 -2.96
N ILE A 206 13.46 -2.09 -3.03
CA ILE A 206 12.95 -1.39 -4.21
C ILE A 206 12.60 0.08 -3.93
N GLY A 207 12.47 0.46 -2.68
CA GLY A 207 12.20 1.86 -2.35
C GLY A 207 11.76 2.05 -0.92
N SER A 208 11.77 3.30 -0.51
CA SER A 208 11.23 3.70 0.79
C SER A 208 10.34 4.92 0.60
N ALA A 209 9.44 5.12 1.54
CA ALA A 209 8.53 6.25 1.51
C ALA A 209 8.10 6.59 2.93
N GLN A 210 7.66 7.82 3.09
CA GLN A 210 6.99 8.24 4.32
C GLN A 210 5.65 8.82 3.93
N ASP A 211 4.57 8.24 4.44
CA ASP A 211 3.22 8.70 4.15
C ASP A 211 2.69 9.58 5.28
N HIS A 212 1.59 10.27 5.00
CA HIS A 212 0.89 11.14 5.94
C HIS A 212 -0.52 10.58 6.11
N LYS A 213 -0.79 9.91 7.24
CA LYS A 213 -2.01 9.14 7.43
C LYS A 213 -3.20 9.96 7.94
N ARG A 214 -2.95 11.07 8.64
CA ARG A 214 -4.04 11.88 9.18
C ARG A 214 -4.66 12.76 8.10
N ALA A 215 -5.95 13.02 8.24
CA ALA A 215 -6.73 13.71 7.21
C ALA A 215 -6.33 15.18 7.03
N TYR A 216 -5.92 15.84 8.10
CA TYR A 216 -5.74 17.31 8.10
C TYR A 216 -4.34 17.71 8.50
N ASP A 217 -3.99 18.95 8.17
CA ASP A 217 -2.67 19.54 8.44
C ASP A 217 -2.28 19.35 9.91
N ASN A 218 -0.98 19.28 10.15
CA ASN A 218 -0.38 19.08 11.47
C ASN A 218 -0.78 17.74 12.09
N ASP A 219 -1.03 16.74 11.25
CA ASP A 219 -1.42 15.39 11.66
C ASP A 219 -2.64 15.41 12.57
N GLN A 220 -3.64 16.18 12.18
CA GLN A 220 -4.90 16.27 12.87
C GLN A 220 -5.98 15.48 12.14
N GLY A 221 -7.06 15.17 12.87
CA GLY A 221 -8.21 14.47 12.30
C GLY A 221 -8.04 12.96 12.30
N PRO A 222 -8.96 12.25 11.66
CA PRO A 222 -8.95 10.78 11.65
C PRO A 222 -7.84 10.22 10.76
N ASN A 223 -7.49 8.96 11.00
CA ASN A 223 -6.62 8.20 10.11
C ASN A 223 -7.32 7.96 8.77
N THR A 224 -6.53 7.91 7.73
CA THR A 224 -6.98 7.67 6.35
C THR A 224 -6.11 6.59 5.72
N GLY A 225 -6.34 6.33 4.44
CA GLY A 225 -5.46 5.48 3.63
C GLY A 225 -4.14 6.15 3.23
N GLY A 226 -3.99 7.43 3.56
CA GLY A 226 -2.81 8.24 3.23
C GLY A 226 -3.20 9.47 2.44
N MET A 227 -2.77 10.64 2.92
CA MET A 227 -3.07 11.94 2.28
C MET A 227 -1.89 12.46 1.47
N GLY A 228 -0.82 11.71 1.40
CA GLY A 228 0.36 12.06 0.63
C GLY A 228 1.55 11.23 1.07
N ALA A 229 2.63 11.33 0.32
CA ALA A 229 3.86 10.60 0.63
C ALA A 229 5.06 11.27 -0.02
N ILE A 230 6.23 10.94 0.52
CA ILE A 230 7.51 11.34 -0.06
C ILE A 230 8.40 10.10 -0.20
N SER A 231 9.18 10.02 -1.28
CA SER A 231 10.20 8.99 -1.49
C SER A 231 11.49 9.65 -1.99
N PRO A 232 12.66 9.24 -1.47
CA PRO A 232 12.85 8.26 -0.41
C PRO A 232 12.40 8.80 0.94
N ALA A 233 12.20 7.89 1.90
CA ALA A 233 11.79 8.27 3.26
C ALA A 233 12.91 9.10 3.91
N PRO A 234 12.64 10.34 4.33
CA PRO A 234 13.72 11.20 4.84
C PRO A 234 14.42 10.66 6.08
N ARG A 235 13.72 9.86 6.87
CA ARG A 235 14.26 9.32 8.12
C ARG A 235 14.96 7.97 7.96
N LEU A 236 14.95 7.40 6.75
CA LEU A 236 15.49 6.07 6.51
C LEU A 236 16.73 6.17 5.62
N ASP A 237 17.85 6.54 6.21
CA ASP A 237 19.11 6.67 5.46
C ASP A 237 19.63 5.28 5.03
N ALA A 238 20.68 5.26 4.23
CA ALA A 238 21.20 4.01 3.67
C ALA A 238 21.62 3.01 4.74
N ALA A 239 22.19 3.48 5.86
CA ALA A 239 22.63 2.59 6.94
C ALA A 239 21.42 1.96 7.64
N LEU A 240 20.42 2.76 7.95
CA LEU A 240 19.20 2.26 8.59
C LEU A 240 18.42 1.36 7.64
N GLN A 241 18.38 1.71 6.35
CA GLN A 241 17.76 0.87 5.31
C GLN A 241 18.41 -0.52 5.29
N GLN A 242 19.75 -0.59 5.30
CA GLN A 242 20.45 -1.87 5.32
C GLN A 242 20.14 -2.64 6.60
N GLN A 243 20.06 -1.94 7.73
CA GLN A 243 19.70 -2.56 8.99
C GLN A 243 18.31 -3.18 8.94
N VAL A 244 17.35 -2.50 8.33
CA VAL A 244 15.99 -3.04 8.15
C VAL A 244 16.04 -4.32 7.28
N MET A 245 16.80 -4.28 6.19
CA MET A 245 16.94 -5.47 5.35
C MET A 245 17.54 -6.63 6.15
N ASP A 246 18.61 -6.39 6.90
CA ASP A 246 19.32 -7.44 7.63
C ASP A 246 18.53 -7.98 8.83
N GLN A 247 17.82 -7.12 9.55
CA GLN A 247 17.18 -7.50 10.82
C GLN A 247 15.71 -7.86 10.68
N ILE A 248 15.06 -7.42 9.61
CA ILE A 248 13.63 -7.61 9.44
C ILE A 248 13.31 -8.41 8.17
N VAL A 249 13.72 -7.89 7.01
CA VAL A 249 13.30 -8.47 5.74
C VAL A 249 13.93 -9.85 5.52
N ASP A 250 15.26 -9.93 5.60
CA ASP A 250 15.95 -11.21 5.33
C ASP A 250 15.55 -12.31 6.30
N PRO A 251 15.49 -12.08 7.62
CA PRO A 251 15.02 -13.15 8.52
C PRO A 251 13.60 -13.60 8.23
N LEU A 252 12.70 -12.67 7.90
CA LEU A 252 11.32 -13.01 7.60
C LEU A 252 11.22 -13.88 6.35
N VAL A 253 11.82 -13.43 5.24
CA VAL A 253 11.64 -14.10 3.95
C VAL A 253 12.34 -15.45 3.94
N ARG A 254 13.53 -15.54 4.54
CA ARG A 254 14.24 -16.82 4.64
C ARG A 254 13.51 -17.80 5.56
N GLY A 255 12.96 -17.29 6.67
CA GLY A 255 12.19 -18.12 7.59
C GLY A 255 10.94 -18.68 6.94
N MET A 256 10.19 -17.84 6.26
CA MET A 256 8.97 -18.29 5.58
C MET A 256 9.29 -19.29 4.47
N ASP A 257 10.37 -19.07 3.71
CA ASP A 257 10.78 -19.98 2.66
C ASP A 257 11.15 -21.34 3.24
N ALA A 258 11.94 -21.34 4.31
CA ALA A 258 12.37 -22.58 4.98
C ALA A 258 11.19 -23.34 5.59
N ASP A 259 10.17 -22.63 6.06
CA ASP A 259 8.98 -23.23 6.67
C ASP A 259 7.93 -23.67 5.63
N GLY A 260 8.22 -23.51 4.34
CA GLY A 260 7.33 -23.98 3.27
C GLY A 260 6.23 -23.02 2.86
N THR A 261 6.31 -21.77 3.28
CA THR A 261 5.37 -20.72 2.88
C THR A 261 6.14 -19.56 2.25
N PRO A 262 6.82 -19.78 1.12
CA PRO A 262 7.66 -18.75 0.53
C PRO A 262 6.83 -17.51 0.16
N TYR A 263 7.42 -16.35 0.36
CA TYR A 263 6.82 -15.08 -0.02
C TYR A 263 7.35 -14.69 -1.42
N ARG A 264 6.45 -14.33 -2.33
CA ARG A 264 6.83 -13.83 -3.66
C ARG A 264 5.98 -12.63 -4.01
N GLY A 265 6.65 -11.54 -4.40
CA GLY A 265 5.97 -10.29 -4.74
C GLY A 265 6.59 -9.12 -4.00
N ILE A 266 5.80 -8.08 -3.80
CA ILE A 266 6.21 -6.91 -3.02
C ILE A 266 5.90 -7.16 -1.54
N LEU A 267 6.89 -6.90 -0.70
CA LEU A 267 6.70 -6.85 0.75
C LEU A 267 6.82 -5.40 1.20
N TYR A 268 5.80 -4.90 1.84
CA TYR A 268 5.74 -3.56 2.45
C TYR A 268 6.01 -3.76 3.94
N VAL A 269 7.03 -3.07 4.46
CA VAL A 269 7.38 -3.11 5.87
C VAL A 269 7.10 -1.73 6.46
N GLY A 270 6.07 -1.65 7.30
CA GLY A 270 5.76 -0.43 8.05
C GLY A 270 6.58 -0.39 9.33
N LEU A 271 7.31 0.69 9.53
CA LEU A 271 8.30 0.83 10.60
C LEU A 271 7.98 2.00 11.48
N MET A 272 8.28 1.86 12.77
CA MET A 272 8.42 2.99 13.66
C MET A 272 9.89 3.05 14.11
N LEU A 273 10.49 4.22 13.96
CA LEU A 273 11.91 4.42 14.29
C LEU A 273 11.97 4.89 15.74
N THR A 274 11.99 3.93 16.65
CA THR A 274 11.97 4.24 18.09
C THR A 274 13.36 4.56 18.59
N ALA A 275 13.45 5.05 19.82
CA ALA A 275 14.74 5.30 20.47
C ALA A 275 15.58 4.01 20.58
N ASP A 276 14.94 2.86 20.58
CA ASP A 276 15.61 1.55 20.72
C ASP A 276 15.84 0.85 19.37
N GLY A 277 15.50 1.50 18.28
CA GLY A 277 15.68 0.95 16.94
C GLY A 277 14.37 0.76 16.16
N UNK A 278 14.20 0.21 14.95
CA UNK A 278 13.26 0.06 14.23
C UNK A 278 12.50 -0.96 14.65
N LYS A 279 11.31 -0.80 14.77
CA LYS A 279 10.33 -1.87 15.09
C LYS A 279 9.28 -1.95 13.99
N VAL A 280 8.86 -3.16 13.67
CA VAL A 280 7.81 -3.38 12.66
C VAL A 280 6.45 -3.02 13.26
N ILE A 281 5.73 -2.11 12.58
CA ILE A 281 4.33 -1.80 12.92
C ILE A 281 3.42 -2.81 12.23
N GLU A 282 3.66 -3.04 10.93
CA GLU A 282 2.83 -3.94 10.13
C GLU A 282 3.58 -4.37 8.86
N PHE A 283 3.10 -5.44 8.26
CA PHE A 283 3.48 -5.82 6.89
C PHE A 283 2.24 -5.67 6.01
N ASN A 284 2.49 -5.31 4.75
CA ASN A 284 1.46 -5.39 3.72
C ASN A 284 2.01 -6.21 2.56
N CYS A 285 1.12 -6.92 1.87
CA CYS A 285 1.52 -7.91 0.87
C CYS A 285 1.48 -7.38 -0.56
N ARG A 286 1.63 -6.08 -0.69
CA ARG A 286 1.52 -5.36 -1.96
C ARG A 286 2.13 -3.97 -1.80
N PHE A 287 2.21 -3.23 -2.92
CA PHE A 287 2.61 -1.81 -2.83
C PHE A 287 1.63 -1.03 -1.98
N GLY A 288 2.10 0.04 -1.36
CA GLY A 288 1.24 0.98 -0.65
C GLY A 288 0.51 1.93 -1.61
N ASP A 289 -0.53 2.55 -1.12
CA ASP A 289 -1.29 3.59 -1.80
C ASP A 289 -1.50 4.71 -0.79
N PRO A 290 -0.76 5.85 -0.86
CA PRO A 290 -0.17 6.42 -2.08
C PRO A 290 1.34 6.20 -2.29
N GLU A 291 1.97 5.25 -1.62
CA GLU A 291 3.42 5.09 -1.72
C GLU A 291 3.88 4.69 -3.13
N ALA A 292 3.11 3.84 -3.83
CA ALA A 292 3.46 3.46 -5.21
C ALA A 292 3.62 4.70 -6.10
N GLN A 293 2.82 5.73 -5.84
CA GLN A 293 2.81 6.96 -6.63
C GLN A 293 4.07 7.81 -6.47
N VAL A 294 4.92 7.50 -5.50
CA VAL A 294 6.23 8.16 -5.35
C VAL A 294 7.40 7.20 -5.56
N ILE A 295 7.19 5.90 -5.41
CA ILE A 295 8.26 4.91 -5.60
C ILE A 295 8.45 4.60 -7.09
N LEU A 296 7.36 4.33 -7.81
CA LEU A 296 7.44 3.92 -9.21
C LEU A 296 8.03 5.01 -10.12
N PRO A 297 7.68 6.29 -9.95
CA PRO A 297 8.31 7.32 -10.78
C PRO A 297 9.83 7.45 -10.61
N ARG A 298 10.36 7.06 -9.45
CA ARG A 298 11.80 7.12 -9.18
C ARG A 298 12.54 5.90 -9.71
N LEU A 299 11.84 4.79 -9.95
CA LEU A 299 12.50 3.55 -10.36
C LEU A 299 12.93 3.64 -11.83
N ARG A 300 14.22 3.47 -12.11
CA ARG A 300 14.77 3.46 -13.47
C ARG A 300 14.78 2.06 -14.07
N THR A 301 14.96 1.04 -13.23
CA THR A 301 14.87 -0.35 -13.68
C THR A 301 13.47 -0.62 -14.21
N ASP A 302 13.37 -1.30 -15.33
CA ASP A 302 12.07 -1.66 -15.90
C ASP A 302 11.26 -2.51 -14.93
N ILE A 303 10.06 -2.06 -14.61
CA ILE A 303 9.23 -2.75 -13.61
C ILE A 303 8.83 -4.15 -14.08
N VAL A 304 8.60 -4.35 -15.37
CA VAL A 304 8.22 -5.67 -15.88
C VAL A 304 9.39 -6.64 -15.76
N THR A 305 10.62 -6.19 -16.05
CA THR A 305 11.83 -6.97 -15.82
C THR A 305 11.94 -7.39 -14.35
N ALA A 306 11.71 -6.45 -13.42
CA ALA A 306 11.79 -6.73 -11.99
C ALA A 306 10.72 -7.74 -11.56
N MET A 307 9.50 -7.59 -12.06
CA MET A 307 8.40 -8.51 -11.73
C MET A 307 8.65 -9.91 -12.29
N LEU A 308 9.17 -10.00 -13.52
CA LEU A 308 9.53 -11.31 -14.10
C LEU A 308 10.62 -12.00 -13.29
N ALA A 309 11.66 -11.26 -12.91
CA ALA A 309 12.73 -11.81 -12.07
C ALA A 309 12.16 -12.35 -10.76
N THR A 310 11.18 -11.65 -10.20
CA THR A 310 10.52 -12.07 -8.96
C THR A 310 9.80 -13.42 -9.15
N VAL A 311 8.97 -13.54 -10.20
CA VAL A 311 8.17 -14.76 -10.40
C VAL A 311 9.01 -15.93 -10.88
N GLU A 312 10.17 -15.65 -11.48
CA GLU A 312 11.08 -16.68 -11.99
C GLU A 312 12.16 -17.08 -10.99
N GLY A 313 12.23 -16.41 -9.83
CA GLY A 313 13.23 -16.72 -8.82
C GLY A 313 14.62 -16.18 -9.15
N GLY A 314 14.71 -15.11 -9.90
CA GLY A 314 15.96 -14.55 -10.39
C GLY A 314 16.44 -13.27 -9.71
N LEU A 315 15.90 -12.92 -8.56
CA LEU A 315 16.26 -11.64 -7.92
C LEU A 315 17.73 -11.58 -7.51
N ALA A 316 18.36 -12.71 -7.21
CA ALA A 316 19.77 -12.71 -6.83
C ALA A 316 20.69 -12.14 -7.91
N ASP A 317 20.25 -12.18 -9.16
CA ASP A 317 21.04 -11.70 -10.32
C ASP A 317 20.54 -10.34 -10.83
N LEU A 318 19.60 -9.70 -10.16
CA LEU A 318 19.04 -8.42 -10.59
C LEU A 318 19.61 -7.27 -9.76
N SER A 319 19.99 -6.18 -10.44
CA SER A 319 20.36 -4.92 -9.79
C SER A 319 19.31 -3.87 -10.12
N LEU A 320 18.87 -3.15 -9.10
CA LEU A 320 17.88 -2.10 -9.28
C LEU A 320 18.58 -0.73 -9.29
N HIS A 321 18.05 0.17 -10.12
CA HIS A 321 18.57 1.53 -10.27
C HIS A 321 17.44 2.53 -10.16
N TRP A 322 17.72 3.67 -9.56
CA TRP A 322 16.73 4.73 -9.30
C TRP A 322 17.22 6.05 -9.85
N ALA A 323 16.27 6.95 -10.11
CA ALA A 323 16.59 8.36 -10.36
C ALA A 323 17.17 8.97 -9.08
N ASP A 324 18.04 9.94 -9.25
CA ASP A 324 18.56 10.72 -8.11
C ASP A 324 17.48 11.62 -7.50
N SER A 325 16.46 11.96 -8.29
CA SER A 325 15.37 12.84 -7.85
C SER A 325 14.55 12.24 -6.71
N GLN A 326 13.92 13.13 -5.96
CA GLN A 326 12.92 12.76 -4.97
C GLN A 326 11.52 12.96 -5.56
N ALA A 327 10.53 12.32 -4.96
CA ALA A 327 9.14 12.41 -5.40
C ALA A 327 8.23 12.69 -4.22
N VAL A 328 7.30 13.60 -4.40
CA VAL A 328 6.26 13.93 -3.41
C VAL A 328 4.91 13.79 -4.10
N THR A 329 3.96 13.12 -3.45
CA THR A 329 2.58 13.06 -3.96
C THR A 329 1.62 13.65 -2.94
N VAL A 330 0.69 14.45 -3.43
CA VAL A 330 -0.37 15.07 -2.62
C VAL A 330 -1.70 14.45 -3.04
N VAL A 331 -2.40 13.86 -2.08
CA VAL A 331 -3.71 13.25 -2.35
C VAL A 331 -4.79 14.31 -2.25
N MET A 332 -5.64 14.38 -3.28
CA MET A 332 -6.84 15.21 -3.26
C MET A 332 -8.02 14.30 -2.97
N ALA A 333 -8.77 14.62 -1.94
CA ALA A 333 -9.85 13.79 -1.43
C ALA A 333 -11.16 14.58 -1.41
N ALA A 334 -12.28 13.83 -1.45
CA ALA A 334 -13.60 14.45 -1.34
C ALA A 334 -13.82 14.99 0.08
N LYS A 335 -14.38 16.19 0.19
CA LYS A 335 -14.71 16.76 1.51
C LYS A 335 -15.58 15.78 2.28
N GLY A 336 -15.20 15.55 3.54
CA GLY A 336 -15.83 14.56 4.40
C GLY A 336 -15.02 13.27 4.55
N TYR A 337 -14.17 12.96 3.56
CA TYR A 337 -13.32 11.77 3.64
C TYR A 337 -12.40 11.85 4.88
N PRO A 338 -12.20 10.78 5.65
CA PRO A 338 -12.59 9.38 5.44
C PRO A 338 -14.01 9.01 5.91
N GLY A 339 -14.79 9.99 6.37
CA GLY A 339 -16.19 9.79 6.68
C GLY A 339 -17.05 9.88 5.43
N ALA A 340 -18.33 10.21 5.61
CA ALA A 340 -19.27 10.31 4.50
C ALA A 340 -18.89 11.48 3.57
N TYR A 341 -19.03 11.28 2.27
CA TYR A 341 -18.70 12.28 1.27
C TYR A 341 -19.63 12.16 0.07
N GLU A 342 -19.76 13.26 -0.68
CA GLU A 342 -20.55 13.29 -1.91
C GLU A 342 -19.70 12.84 -3.10
N LYS A 343 -20.37 12.28 -4.10
CA LYS A 343 -19.74 11.87 -5.36
C LYS A 343 -20.38 12.64 -6.52
N GLY A 344 -19.65 12.72 -7.62
CA GLY A 344 -20.20 13.22 -8.89
C GLY A 344 -19.80 14.64 -9.25
N SER A 345 -19.10 15.36 -8.38
CA SER A 345 -18.69 16.73 -8.72
C SER A 345 -17.60 16.72 -9.80
N VAL A 346 -17.64 17.73 -10.66
CA VAL A 346 -16.71 17.86 -11.78
C VAL A 346 -15.38 18.42 -11.30
N ILE A 347 -14.30 17.86 -11.84
CA ILE A 347 -12.93 18.31 -11.58
C ILE A 347 -12.35 18.82 -12.89
N THR A 348 -11.82 20.05 -12.89
CA THR A 348 -11.19 20.61 -14.08
C THR A 348 -9.73 20.93 -13.80
N GLY A 349 -8.96 21.18 -14.86
CA GLY A 349 -7.56 21.55 -14.74
C GLY A 349 -6.59 20.38 -14.64
N ILE A 350 -7.08 19.13 -14.64
CA ILE A 350 -6.22 17.95 -14.51
C ILE A 350 -5.24 17.87 -15.67
N GLU A 351 -5.72 18.14 -16.89
CA GLU A 351 -4.86 18.09 -18.07
C GLU A 351 -3.73 19.13 -17.98
N ALA A 352 -4.09 20.35 -17.59
CA ALA A 352 -3.07 21.42 -17.43
C ALA A 352 -2.02 21.02 -16.37
N ALA A 353 -2.48 20.48 -15.24
CA ALA A 353 -1.59 20.00 -14.19
C ALA A 353 -0.67 18.89 -14.72
N GLY A 354 -1.23 17.96 -15.48
CA GLY A 354 -0.48 16.79 -15.99
C GLY A 354 0.53 17.11 -17.08
N THR A 355 0.41 18.26 -17.73
CA THR A 355 1.39 18.69 -18.75
C THR A 355 2.54 19.49 -18.15
N MET A 356 2.49 19.82 -16.87
CA MET A 356 3.61 20.51 -16.21
C MET A 356 4.82 19.59 -16.14
N GLU A 357 5.99 20.15 -16.37
CA GLU A 357 7.24 19.40 -16.30
C GLU A 357 7.43 18.81 -14.89
N ASN A 358 7.89 17.56 -14.84
CA ASN A 358 8.19 16.85 -13.59
C ASN A 358 6.95 16.61 -12.72
N THR A 359 5.77 16.54 -13.33
CA THR A 359 4.55 16.17 -12.61
C THR A 359 3.87 14.98 -13.27
N ILE A 360 3.19 14.19 -12.45
CA ILE A 360 2.37 13.06 -12.91
C ILE A 360 1.09 13.08 -12.08
N ILE A 361 -0.06 12.96 -12.75
CA ILE A 361 -1.35 12.92 -12.05
C ILE A 361 -1.86 11.48 -12.12
N PHE A 362 -1.99 10.84 -10.96
CA PHE A 362 -2.56 9.49 -10.88
C PHE A 362 -4.01 9.61 -10.41
N HIS A 363 -4.89 8.90 -11.09
CA HIS A 363 -6.32 8.86 -10.75
C HIS A 363 -6.60 7.70 -9.81
N ALA A 364 -7.39 7.98 -8.77
CA ALA A 364 -7.94 6.95 -7.88
C ALA A 364 -9.45 6.91 -8.11
N GLY A 365 -10.22 7.56 -7.27
CA GLY A 365 -11.68 7.55 -7.39
C GLY A 365 -12.20 8.60 -8.37
N THR A 366 -11.99 8.40 -9.66
CA THR A 366 -12.56 9.25 -10.70
C THR A 366 -13.31 8.40 -11.72
N ASN A 367 -14.25 9.04 -12.42
CA ASN A 367 -14.79 8.50 -13.66
C ASN A 367 -14.92 9.66 -14.68
N ILE A 368 -15.16 9.30 -15.93
CA ILE A 368 -15.29 10.28 -17.03
C ILE A 368 -16.70 10.12 -17.59
N ASP A 369 -17.46 11.21 -17.61
CA ASP A 369 -18.86 11.17 -18.09
C ASP A 369 -18.91 11.20 -19.62
N GLU A 370 -20.15 11.13 -20.16
CA GLU A 370 -20.36 11.09 -21.61
C GLU A 370 -19.89 12.37 -22.31
N GLN A 371 -19.80 13.48 -21.58
CA GLN A 371 -19.32 14.76 -22.11
C GLN A 371 -17.80 14.91 -21.96
N GLY A 372 -17.12 13.93 -21.40
CA GLY A 372 -15.68 13.96 -21.22
C GLY A 372 -15.22 14.64 -19.93
N ASN A 373 -16.14 14.98 -19.04
CA ASN A 373 -15.79 15.60 -17.76
C ASN A 373 -15.29 14.55 -16.77
N VAL A 374 -14.20 14.87 -16.07
CA VAL A 374 -13.73 14.02 -14.96
C VAL A 374 -14.56 14.37 -13.72
N ARG A 375 -15.09 13.33 -13.08
CA ARG A 375 -15.93 13.47 -11.88
C ARG A 375 -15.36 12.67 -10.73
N ALA A 376 -15.52 13.21 -9.52
CA ALA A 376 -15.14 12.50 -8.29
C ALA A 376 -16.06 11.30 -8.10
N ALA A 377 -15.47 10.15 -7.83
CA ALA A 377 -16.20 8.89 -7.67
C ALA A 377 -15.73 8.07 -6.47
N GLY A 378 -14.96 8.68 -5.59
CA GLY A 378 -14.43 7.99 -4.41
C GLY A 378 -14.00 8.95 -3.34
N GLY A 379 -13.45 8.44 -2.26
CA GLY A 379 -12.94 9.27 -1.17
C GLY A 379 -11.61 9.92 -1.51
N ARG A 380 -10.59 9.11 -1.82
CA ARG A 380 -9.34 9.64 -2.39
C ARG A 380 -9.52 9.61 -3.90
N VAL A 381 -9.24 10.72 -4.54
CA VAL A 381 -9.69 10.96 -5.91
C VAL A 381 -8.51 11.12 -6.87
N LEU A 382 -7.51 11.92 -6.50
CA LEU A 382 -6.31 12.11 -7.31
C LEU A 382 -5.08 12.04 -6.40
N ALA A 383 -3.97 11.61 -6.97
CA ALA A 383 -2.65 11.73 -6.35
C ALA A 383 -1.77 12.53 -7.31
N VAL A 384 -1.34 13.69 -6.87
CA VAL A 384 -0.60 14.66 -7.68
C VAL A 384 0.86 14.56 -7.30
N THR A 385 1.68 13.97 -8.18
CA THR A 385 3.09 13.69 -7.91
C THR A 385 3.98 14.71 -8.58
N GLY A 386 4.89 15.31 -7.79
CA GLY A 386 5.94 16.17 -8.30
C GLY A 386 7.30 15.52 -8.06
N MET A 387 8.23 15.74 -8.97
CA MET A 387 9.61 15.22 -8.87
C MET A 387 10.58 16.40 -8.87
N GLY A 388 11.64 16.27 -8.09
CA GLY A 388 12.65 17.33 -8.01
C GLY A 388 13.96 16.81 -7.45
N ASP A 389 14.99 17.64 -7.48
CA ASP A 389 16.32 17.26 -7.02
C ASP A 389 16.37 17.05 -5.49
N ASP A 390 15.42 17.64 -4.79
CA ASP A 390 15.30 17.48 -3.33
C ASP A 390 13.83 17.50 -2.94
N ALA A 391 13.56 17.27 -1.66
CA ALA A 391 12.18 17.23 -1.14
C ALA A 391 11.44 18.55 -1.38
N ALA A 392 12.11 19.67 -1.21
CA ALA A 392 11.47 20.99 -1.35
C ALA A 392 11.04 21.24 -2.80
N SER A 393 11.90 20.93 -3.76
CA SER A 393 11.56 21.13 -5.18
C SER A 393 10.51 20.13 -5.64
N ALA A 394 10.56 18.87 -5.19
CA ALA A 394 9.53 17.88 -5.51
C ALA A 394 8.17 18.32 -4.93
N ARG A 395 8.17 18.78 -3.69
CA ARG A 395 6.97 19.30 -3.03
C ARG A 395 6.40 20.48 -3.80
N ASP A 396 7.24 21.45 -4.17
CA ASP A 396 6.83 22.60 -4.95
C ASP A 396 6.16 22.19 -6.27
N UNK A 397 6.70 21.17 -6.89
CA UNK A 397 6.18 20.70 -8.01
C UNK A 397 4.90 20.10 -7.83
N ALA A 398 4.69 19.46 -6.86
CA ALA A 398 3.39 18.86 -6.62
C ALA A 398 2.31 19.90 -6.31
N TYR A 399 2.60 20.83 -5.43
CA TYR A 399 1.60 21.85 -5.06
C TYR A 399 1.30 22.85 -6.18
N ARG A 400 2.26 23.15 -7.05
CA ARG A 400 1.97 23.98 -8.22
C ARG A 400 1.01 23.25 -9.17
N ALA A 401 1.14 21.93 -9.29
CA ALA A 401 0.20 21.14 -10.08
C ALA A 401 -1.19 21.08 -9.41
N VAL A 402 -1.22 20.90 -8.09
CA VAL A 402 -2.49 20.96 -7.34
C VAL A 402 -3.21 22.28 -7.60
N ALA A 403 -2.47 23.38 -7.64
CA ALA A 403 -3.05 24.72 -7.87
C ALA A 403 -3.70 24.88 -9.25
N GLN A 404 -3.35 24.03 -10.23
CA GLN A 404 -3.99 24.04 -11.55
C GLN A 404 -5.35 23.33 -11.53
N ILE A 405 -5.59 22.50 -10.53
CA ILE A 405 -6.79 21.66 -10.47
C ILE A 405 -7.89 22.40 -9.71
N ASP A 406 -9.03 22.55 -10.37
CA ASP A 406 -10.19 23.24 -9.77
C ASP A 406 -11.23 22.19 -9.40
N TRP A 407 -11.38 22.00 -8.09
CA TRP A 407 -12.34 21.03 -7.54
C TRP A 407 -12.81 21.54 -6.17
N PRO A 408 -13.84 22.43 -6.15
CA PRO A 408 -14.30 23.03 -4.88
C PRO A 408 -14.79 22.02 -3.83
N ASP A 409 -15.28 20.84 -4.27
CA ASP A 409 -15.78 19.82 -3.35
C ASP A 409 -14.69 18.89 -2.82
N GLY A 410 -13.43 19.20 -3.13
CA GLY A 410 -12.29 18.44 -2.67
C GLY A 410 -11.45 19.20 -1.66
N PHE A 411 -10.50 18.48 -1.05
CA PHE A 411 -9.49 19.08 -0.17
C PHE A 411 -8.19 18.28 -0.26
N CYS A 412 -7.12 18.89 0.17
CA CYS A 412 -5.86 18.22 0.38
C CYS A 412 -5.16 18.84 1.57
N ARG A 413 -4.15 18.17 2.09
CA ARG A 413 -3.28 18.77 3.11
C ARG A 413 -2.33 19.75 2.44
N SER A 414 -1.93 20.78 3.17
CA SER A 414 -0.97 21.78 2.70
C SER A 414 0.45 21.49 3.17
N ASP A 415 0.63 20.48 4.05
CA ASP A 415 1.89 20.24 4.74
C ASP A 415 2.59 18.92 4.35
N ILE A 416 2.19 18.28 3.25
CA ILE A 416 2.84 17.05 2.81
C ILE A 416 4.32 17.33 2.54
N ALA A 417 5.20 16.54 3.15
CA ALA A 417 6.63 16.66 3.02
C ALA A 417 7.18 18.04 3.42
N ALA A 418 6.58 18.67 4.41
CA ALA A 418 6.97 20.03 4.82
C ALA A 418 8.18 20.08 5.76
N GLY A 419 8.92 19.01 6.00
CA GLY A 419 10.15 19.01 6.81
C GLY A 419 10.12 18.12 8.01
#